data_e34db1d98a378ef1edc57e929de3b08a
#
_entry.id   e34db1d98a378ef1edc57e929de3b08a
#
_cell.length_a   1.000
_cell.length_b   1.000
_cell.length_c   1.000
_cell.angle_alpha   90.00
_cell.angle_beta   90.00
_cell.angle_gamma   90.00
#
_symmetry.space_group_name_H-M   'P 1'
#
loop_
_entity.id
_entity.type
_entity.pdbx_description
1 polymer ?
#
loop_
_entity_poly.entity_id
_entity_poly.type
_entity_poly.pdbx_seq_one_letter_code
_entity_poly.pdbx_strand_id
1 'polypeptide(L)'
;MARPVKLRCVAQLPGAGFFRPVGIPANLLQGVCLSVEEIEAIRLKDLEELEQEECAQRMHISRPTFHRIVESARRKLADALINGKAIQIEGGNFGLPQSRFRCNNDGHEWNVPFEALANKLPLSCPICASMNIQPMPLPSFGFGRGYGRRFRGRR
;
A
#
# COMPACT_ATOMS: atom_id res chain seq x y z
N MET A 1 -24.78 -1.05 7.50
CA MET A 1 -23.42 -0.49 7.69
C MET A 1 -22.41 -1.33 6.92
N ALA A 2 -21.57 -0.70 6.14
CA ALA A 2 -20.49 -1.41 5.46
C ALA A 2 -19.47 -1.93 6.49
N ARG A 3 -19.09 -3.20 6.36
CA ARG A 3 -18.05 -3.79 7.22
C ARG A 3 -16.73 -3.02 7.01
N PRO A 4 -16.03 -2.60 8.07
CA PRO A 4 -14.77 -1.89 7.92
C PRO A 4 -13.77 -2.74 7.12
N VAL A 5 -13.07 -2.09 6.21
CA VAL A 5 -12.06 -2.74 5.38
C VAL A 5 -10.92 -3.21 6.29
N LYS A 6 -10.58 -4.50 6.22
CA LYS A 6 -9.47 -5.05 6.98
C LYS A 6 -8.14 -4.50 6.47
N LEU A 7 -7.22 -4.24 7.40
CA LEU A 7 -5.83 -3.94 7.08
C LEU A 7 -5.20 -5.12 6.33
N ARG A 8 -4.47 -4.84 5.26
CA ARG A 8 -3.80 -5.84 4.42
C ARG A 8 -2.31 -5.80 4.66
N CYS A 9 -1.70 -6.98 4.80
CA CYS A 9 -0.25 -7.06 4.96
C CYS A 9 0.43 -6.88 3.61
N VAL A 10 1.38 -5.95 3.55
CA VAL A 10 2.25 -5.68 2.41
C VAL A 10 3.68 -5.92 2.84
N ALA A 11 4.31 -6.96 2.30
CA ALA A 11 5.66 -7.34 2.70
C ALA A 11 6.73 -6.43 2.10
N GLN A 12 6.48 -5.91 0.90
CA GLN A 12 7.44 -5.09 0.18
C GLN A 12 6.78 -3.86 -0.41
N LEU A 13 7.37 -2.71 -0.16
CA LEU A 13 6.95 -1.46 -0.77
C LEU A 13 7.53 -1.34 -2.20
N PRO A 14 6.79 -0.74 -3.16
CA PRO A 14 7.31 -0.57 -4.51
C PRO A 14 8.52 0.37 -4.54
N GLY A 15 9.45 0.11 -5.46
CA GLY A 15 10.68 0.91 -5.62
C GLY A 15 10.44 2.29 -6.24
N ALA A 16 9.30 2.48 -6.89
CA ALA A 16 8.88 3.75 -7.47
C ALA A 16 7.37 3.93 -7.34
N GLY A 17 6.93 5.15 -7.20
CA GLY A 17 5.51 5.49 -7.03
C GLY A 17 4.86 6.10 -8.27
N PHE A 18 5.63 6.34 -9.34
CA PHE A 18 5.10 6.97 -10.54
C PHE A 18 5.78 6.45 -11.80
N PHE A 19 4.97 6.03 -12.77
CA PHE A 19 5.39 5.63 -14.11
C PHE A 19 4.64 6.45 -15.14
N ARG A 20 5.34 6.97 -16.14
CA ARG A 20 4.70 7.73 -17.21
C ARG A 20 5.17 7.27 -18.58
N PRO A 21 4.27 7.26 -19.58
CA PRO A 21 4.68 7.02 -20.96
C PRO A 21 5.55 8.17 -21.47
N VAL A 22 6.56 7.85 -22.26
CA VAL A 22 7.40 8.82 -22.95
C VAL A 22 6.66 9.36 -24.17
N GLY A 23 6.84 10.65 -24.49
CA GLY A 23 6.30 11.27 -25.68
C GLY A 23 4.88 11.85 -25.55
N ILE A 24 4.22 11.67 -24.40
CA ILE A 24 2.92 12.30 -24.15
C ILE A 24 3.11 13.58 -23.33
N PRO A 25 2.66 14.75 -23.85
CA PRO A 25 2.73 16.00 -23.11
C PRO A 25 1.99 15.94 -21.78
N ALA A 26 2.51 16.59 -20.73
CA ALA A 26 1.96 16.55 -19.39
C ALA A 26 0.50 17.06 -19.30
N ASN A 27 0.11 17.98 -20.15
CA ASN A 27 -1.26 18.52 -20.22
C ASN A 27 -2.28 17.54 -20.82
N LEU A 28 -1.81 16.53 -21.57
CA LEU A 28 -2.65 15.50 -22.19
C LEU A 28 -2.55 14.15 -21.42
N LEU A 29 -1.66 14.07 -20.45
CA LEU A 29 -1.38 12.85 -19.73
C LEU A 29 -2.54 12.50 -18.78
N GLN A 30 -3.19 11.38 -19.05
CA GLN A 30 -4.14 10.74 -18.13
C GLN A 30 -3.40 9.76 -17.22
N GLY A 31 -4.00 9.41 -16.08
CA GLY A 31 -3.40 8.48 -15.14
C GLY A 31 -4.37 7.52 -14.52
N VAL A 32 -3.86 6.38 -14.08
CA VAL A 32 -4.55 5.43 -13.22
C VAL A 32 -3.87 5.41 -11.86
N CYS A 33 -4.64 5.21 -10.80
CA CYS A 33 -4.12 5.09 -9.44
C CYS A 33 -4.21 3.63 -8.98
N LEU A 34 -3.06 3.07 -8.61
CA LEU A 34 -2.94 1.76 -7.97
C LEU A 34 -2.68 1.96 -6.48
N SER A 35 -3.40 1.22 -5.64
CA SER A 35 -3.08 1.19 -4.22
C SER A 35 -1.85 0.32 -3.95
N VAL A 36 -1.23 0.51 -2.79
CA VAL A 36 -0.04 -0.27 -2.41
C VAL A 36 -0.37 -1.76 -2.28
N GLU A 37 -1.54 -2.11 -1.76
CA GLU A 37 -1.98 -3.51 -1.71
C GLU A 37 -2.28 -4.11 -3.10
N GLU A 38 -2.69 -3.31 -4.07
CA GLU A 38 -2.84 -3.78 -5.45
C GLU A 38 -1.49 -4.15 -6.08
N ILE A 39 -0.46 -3.37 -5.83
CA ILE A 39 0.91 -3.69 -6.27
C ILE A 39 1.45 -4.92 -5.56
N GLU A 40 1.20 -5.08 -4.27
CA GLU A 40 1.60 -6.30 -3.54
C GLU A 40 0.91 -7.54 -4.10
N ALA A 41 -0.37 -7.45 -4.44
CA ALA A 41 -1.09 -8.56 -5.06
C ALA A 41 -0.49 -8.97 -6.42
N ILE A 42 -0.13 -8.01 -7.25
CA ILE A 42 0.59 -8.24 -8.52
C ILE A 42 1.95 -8.88 -8.26
N ARG A 43 2.70 -8.37 -7.30
CA ARG A 43 4.01 -8.94 -6.95
C ARG A 43 3.91 -10.40 -6.55
N LEU A 44 2.99 -10.74 -5.66
CA LEU A 44 2.83 -12.11 -5.17
C LEU A 44 2.32 -13.06 -6.26
N LYS A 45 1.32 -12.64 -7.04
CA LYS A 45 0.69 -13.52 -8.03
C LYS A 45 1.44 -13.59 -9.35
N ASP A 46 1.89 -12.47 -9.88
CA ASP A 46 2.40 -12.39 -11.24
C ASP A 46 3.93 -12.38 -11.31
N LEU A 47 4.63 -11.90 -10.28
CA LEU A 47 6.09 -11.89 -10.23
C LEU A 47 6.65 -13.11 -9.47
N GLU A 48 6.06 -13.48 -8.33
CA GLU A 48 6.48 -14.66 -7.55
C GLU A 48 5.69 -15.93 -7.95
N GLU A 49 4.69 -15.82 -8.81
CA GLU A 49 3.89 -16.94 -9.35
C GLU A 49 3.20 -17.81 -8.27
N LEU A 50 2.91 -17.23 -7.12
CA LEU A 50 2.29 -17.96 -6.01
C LEU A 50 0.82 -18.28 -6.30
N GLU A 51 0.31 -19.35 -5.68
CA GLU A 51 -1.10 -19.66 -5.73
C GLU A 51 -1.97 -18.64 -5.01
N GLN A 52 -3.19 -18.40 -5.48
CA GLN A 52 -4.09 -17.37 -4.92
C GLN A 52 -4.35 -17.55 -3.42
N GLU A 53 -4.40 -18.80 -2.96
CA GLU A 53 -4.58 -19.11 -1.54
C GLU A 53 -3.38 -18.64 -0.71
N GLU A 54 -2.19 -18.92 -1.19
CA GLU A 54 -0.95 -18.49 -0.53
C GLU A 54 -0.80 -16.97 -0.54
N CYS A 55 -1.11 -16.31 -1.66
CA CYS A 55 -1.12 -14.86 -1.75
C CYS A 55 -2.07 -14.24 -0.72
N ALA A 56 -3.29 -14.79 -0.62
CA ALA A 56 -4.29 -14.32 0.33
C ALA A 56 -3.82 -14.49 1.79
N GLN A 57 -3.20 -15.61 2.12
CA GLN A 57 -2.61 -15.86 3.44
C GLN A 57 -1.52 -14.85 3.77
N ARG A 58 -0.60 -14.57 2.84
CA ARG A 58 0.48 -13.59 3.05
C ARG A 58 -0.04 -12.17 3.25
N MET A 59 -1.13 -11.82 2.60
CA MET A 59 -1.78 -10.50 2.75
C MET A 59 -2.79 -10.45 3.91
N HIS A 60 -3.00 -11.53 4.67
CA HIS A 60 -3.96 -11.66 5.77
C HIS A 60 -5.42 -11.35 5.36
N ILE A 61 -5.80 -11.78 4.18
CA ILE A 61 -7.15 -11.61 3.62
C ILE A 61 -7.72 -12.93 3.12
N SER A 62 -9.02 -12.94 2.82
CA SER A 62 -9.66 -14.11 2.19
C SER A 62 -9.29 -14.21 0.70
N ARG A 63 -9.28 -15.42 0.17
CA ARG A 63 -9.04 -15.68 -1.27
C ARG A 63 -9.96 -14.87 -2.19
N PRO A 64 -11.29 -14.78 -1.96
CA PRO A 64 -12.15 -13.91 -2.78
C PRO A 64 -11.77 -12.44 -2.74
N THR A 65 -11.33 -11.93 -1.59
CA THR A 65 -10.85 -10.56 -1.46
C THR A 65 -9.57 -10.35 -2.26
N PHE A 66 -8.62 -11.29 -2.15
CA PHE A 66 -7.39 -11.27 -2.96
C PHE A 66 -7.69 -11.26 -4.46
N HIS A 67 -8.59 -12.15 -4.90
CA HIS A 67 -8.99 -12.21 -6.31
C HIS A 67 -9.50 -10.86 -6.83
N ARG A 68 -10.36 -10.18 -6.07
CA ARG A 68 -10.86 -8.83 -6.44
C ARG A 68 -9.75 -7.81 -6.53
N ILE A 69 -8.79 -7.84 -5.61
CA ILE A 69 -7.65 -6.91 -5.59
C ILE A 69 -6.76 -7.13 -6.82
N VAL A 70 -6.36 -8.36 -7.10
CA VAL A 70 -5.47 -8.64 -8.24
C VAL A 70 -6.16 -8.36 -9.57
N GLU A 71 -7.45 -8.66 -9.71
CA GLU A 71 -8.22 -8.35 -10.92
C GLU A 71 -8.36 -6.84 -11.14
N SER A 72 -8.62 -6.08 -10.08
CA SER A 72 -8.64 -4.61 -10.13
C SER A 72 -7.29 -4.05 -10.58
N ALA A 73 -6.21 -4.53 -9.97
CA ALA A 73 -4.85 -4.12 -10.31
C ALA A 73 -4.48 -4.41 -11.77
N ARG A 74 -4.76 -5.62 -12.25
CA ARG A 74 -4.49 -6.03 -13.63
C ARG A 74 -5.27 -5.19 -14.64
N ARG A 75 -6.54 -4.89 -14.36
CA ARG A 75 -7.37 -4.04 -15.22
C ARG A 75 -6.80 -2.63 -15.33
N LYS A 76 -6.39 -2.03 -14.22
CA LYS A 76 -5.76 -0.70 -14.19
C LYS A 76 -4.44 -0.68 -14.96
N LEU A 77 -3.60 -1.70 -14.79
CA LEU A 77 -2.34 -1.83 -15.52
C LEU A 77 -2.58 -1.98 -17.03
N ALA A 78 -3.52 -2.82 -17.42
CA ALA A 78 -3.89 -3.01 -18.81
C ALA A 78 -4.40 -1.71 -19.44
N ASP A 79 -5.27 -0.97 -18.75
CA ASP A 79 -5.76 0.33 -19.19
C ASP A 79 -4.61 1.34 -19.36
N ALA A 80 -3.68 1.38 -18.44
CA ALA A 80 -2.54 2.27 -18.52
C ALA A 80 -1.63 1.94 -19.72
N LEU A 81 -1.31 0.65 -19.91
CA LEU A 81 -0.43 0.22 -20.99
C LEU A 81 -1.06 0.39 -22.37
N ILE A 82 -2.34 0.02 -22.54
CA ILE A 82 -3.02 0.08 -23.82
C ILE A 82 -3.34 1.52 -24.23
N ASN A 83 -3.76 2.35 -23.29
CA ASN A 83 -4.20 3.71 -23.55
C ASN A 83 -3.13 4.79 -23.26
N GLY A 84 -1.89 4.39 -22.99
CA GLY A 84 -0.79 5.32 -22.75
C GLY A 84 -0.98 6.23 -21.54
N LYS A 85 -1.51 5.70 -20.43
CA LYS A 85 -1.75 6.45 -19.21
C LYS A 85 -0.57 6.34 -18.24
N ALA A 86 -0.38 7.35 -17.41
CA ALA A 86 0.54 7.27 -16.29
C ALA A 86 -0.02 6.34 -15.20
N ILE A 87 0.86 5.70 -14.44
CA ILE A 87 0.53 4.89 -13.29
C ILE A 87 1.05 5.60 -12.05
N GLN A 88 0.15 5.91 -11.13
CA GLN A 88 0.49 6.46 -9.81
C GLN A 88 0.18 5.40 -8.75
N ILE A 89 1.16 5.11 -7.89
CA ILE A 89 1.01 4.16 -6.79
C ILE A 89 0.91 4.97 -5.50
N GLU A 90 -0.26 5.01 -4.91
CA GLU A 90 -0.48 5.72 -3.65
C GLU A 90 -1.68 5.17 -2.88
N GLY A 91 -1.67 5.40 -1.57
CA GLY A 91 -2.80 5.06 -0.71
C GLY A 91 -3.02 3.57 -0.54
N GLY A 92 -4.21 3.25 -0.05
CA GLY A 92 -4.63 1.90 0.28
C GLY A 92 -4.77 1.70 1.78
N ASN A 93 -5.25 0.52 2.16
CA ASN A 93 -5.45 0.13 3.55
C ASN A 93 -4.52 -1.04 3.88
N PHE A 94 -3.27 -0.73 4.14
CA PHE A 94 -2.20 -1.71 4.33
C PHE A 94 -1.35 -1.43 5.58
N GLY A 95 -0.66 -2.46 6.05
CA GLY A 95 0.39 -2.40 7.05
C GLY A 95 1.57 -3.26 6.65
N LEU A 96 2.75 -2.90 7.11
CA LEU A 96 3.95 -3.71 6.91
C LEU A 96 3.98 -4.87 7.90
N PRO A 97 4.74 -5.95 7.63
CA PRO A 97 4.91 -7.07 8.57
C PRO A 97 5.40 -6.62 9.93
N GLN A 98 6.21 -5.58 9.95
CA GLN A 98 6.64 -4.87 11.15
C GLN A 98 6.58 -3.36 10.89
N SER A 99 5.97 -2.65 11.82
CA SER A 99 5.91 -1.18 11.79
C SER A 99 6.71 -0.61 12.96
N ARG A 100 7.51 0.43 12.69
CA ARG A 100 8.35 1.06 13.69
C ARG A 100 7.60 2.18 14.40
N PHE A 101 7.64 2.18 15.72
CA PHE A 101 7.05 3.20 16.58
C PHE A 101 8.11 3.86 17.43
N ARG A 102 7.82 5.08 17.84
CA ARG A 102 8.64 5.87 18.76
C ARG A 102 7.79 6.40 19.90
N CYS A 103 8.29 6.30 21.11
CA CYS A 103 7.71 6.92 22.28
C CYS A 103 8.07 8.40 22.35
N ASN A 104 7.07 9.26 22.56
CA ASN A 104 7.30 10.70 22.71
C ASN A 104 7.80 11.10 24.11
N ASN A 105 7.71 10.19 25.11
CA ASN A 105 8.14 10.48 26.48
C ASN A 105 9.63 10.18 26.69
N ASP A 106 10.11 9.01 26.26
CA ASP A 106 11.48 8.55 26.49
C ASP A 106 12.32 8.41 25.22
N GLY A 107 11.70 8.61 24.04
CA GLY A 107 12.36 8.48 22.75
C GLY A 107 12.66 7.05 22.32
N HIS A 108 12.22 6.03 23.08
CA HIS A 108 12.44 4.64 22.73
C HIS A 108 11.75 4.26 21.42
N GLU A 109 12.44 3.49 20.59
CA GLU A 109 11.92 2.99 19.31
C GLU A 109 11.86 1.47 19.33
N TRP A 110 10.75 0.91 18.83
CA TRP A 110 10.55 -0.55 18.74
C TRP A 110 9.72 -0.92 17.52
N ASN A 111 9.75 -2.20 17.19
CA ASN A 111 8.95 -2.76 16.10
C ASN A 111 7.67 -3.39 16.65
N VAL A 112 6.56 -3.16 15.94
CA VAL A 112 5.24 -3.73 16.24
C VAL A 112 4.88 -4.66 15.09
N PRO A 113 4.55 -5.93 15.36
CA PRO A 113 4.14 -6.87 14.32
C PRO A 113 2.78 -6.51 13.74
N PHE A 114 2.55 -6.92 12.48
CA PHE A 114 1.31 -6.64 11.74
C PHE A 114 0.06 -7.09 12.49
N GLU A 115 0.10 -8.23 13.14
CA GLU A 115 -1.03 -8.81 13.86
C GLU A 115 -1.53 -7.91 15.00
N ALA A 116 -0.61 -7.24 15.69
CA ALA A 116 -0.97 -6.30 16.76
C ALA A 116 -1.71 -5.07 16.19
N LEU A 117 -1.28 -4.57 15.03
CA LEU A 117 -1.93 -3.48 14.34
C LEU A 117 -3.29 -3.88 13.76
N ALA A 118 -3.36 -5.04 13.11
CA ALA A 118 -4.57 -5.56 12.49
C ALA A 118 -5.69 -5.82 13.50
N ASN A 119 -5.33 -6.31 14.68
CA ASN A 119 -6.25 -6.60 15.78
C ASN A 119 -6.55 -5.38 16.66
N LYS A 120 -5.99 -4.21 16.33
CA LYS A 120 -6.16 -2.97 17.10
C LYS A 120 -5.84 -3.14 18.59
N LEU A 121 -4.82 -3.94 18.89
CA LEU A 121 -4.35 -4.11 20.26
C LEU A 121 -3.84 -2.76 20.80
N PRO A 122 -4.07 -2.48 22.10
CA PRO A 122 -3.53 -1.27 22.70
C PRO A 122 -2.01 -1.31 22.65
N LEU A 123 -1.41 -0.27 22.07
CA LEU A 123 0.03 -0.14 21.95
C LEU A 123 0.54 0.82 23.02
N SER A 124 1.57 0.40 23.73
CA SER A 124 2.27 1.24 24.72
C SER A 124 3.77 1.04 24.59
N CYS A 125 4.53 2.02 25.05
CA CYS A 125 5.99 1.92 25.09
C CYS A 125 6.40 0.77 26.03
N PRO A 126 7.27 -0.16 25.58
CA PRO A 126 7.72 -1.27 26.40
C PRO A 126 8.62 -0.85 27.59
N ILE A 127 9.14 0.38 27.59
CA ILE A 127 10.01 0.91 28.66
C ILE A 127 9.21 1.67 29.71
N CYS A 128 8.44 2.68 29.31
CA CYS A 128 7.73 3.57 30.24
C CYS A 128 6.21 3.35 30.29
N ALA A 129 5.68 2.37 29.55
CA ALA A 129 4.26 2.04 29.44
C ALA A 129 3.36 3.21 28.97
N SER A 130 3.96 4.31 28.47
CA SER A 130 3.21 5.44 27.94
C SER A 130 2.48 5.07 26.66
N MET A 131 1.26 5.56 26.52
CA MET A 131 0.48 5.46 25.28
C MET A 131 0.77 6.63 24.32
N ASN A 132 1.62 7.58 24.73
CA ASN A 132 2.02 8.70 23.87
C ASN A 132 3.10 8.24 22.88
N ILE A 133 2.68 7.54 21.85
CA ILE A 133 3.51 6.92 20.83
C ILE A 133 3.12 7.43 19.45
N GLN A 134 4.09 7.44 18.54
CA GLN A 134 3.83 7.80 17.14
C GLN A 134 4.43 6.75 16.19
N PRO A 135 3.76 6.46 15.07
CA PRO A 135 4.36 5.64 14.03
C PRO A 135 5.49 6.41 13.35
N MET A 136 6.59 5.72 13.09
CA MET A 136 7.65 6.28 12.27
C MET A 136 7.20 6.37 10.80
N PRO A 137 7.59 7.43 10.08
CA PRO A 137 7.20 7.58 8.69
C PRO A 137 7.71 6.42 7.84
N LEU A 138 6.86 5.95 6.94
CA LEU A 138 7.25 4.98 5.92
C LEU A 138 8.29 5.60 4.98
N PRO A 139 9.19 4.77 4.41
CA PRO A 139 10.08 5.24 3.36
C PRO A 139 9.26 5.94 2.27
N SER A 140 9.65 7.16 1.90
CA SER A 140 8.98 7.87 0.83
C SER A 140 9.25 7.17 -0.51
N PHE A 141 8.20 6.73 -1.18
CA PHE A 141 8.31 6.40 -2.59
C PHE A 141 8.55 7.71 -3.33
N GLY A 142 9.69 8.01 -3.84
CA GLY A 142 10.09 9.17 -4.64
C GLY A 142 9.01 10.01 -5.33
N PHE A 143 7.94 10.35 -4.63
CA PHE A 143 6.94 11.29 -5.08
C PHE A 143 7.56 12.69 -5.06
N GLY A 144 8.04 13.14 -6.20
CA GLY A 144 8.28 14.56 -6.37
C GLY A 144 7.02 15.32 -5.96
N ARG A 145 7.17 16.30 -5.10
CA ARG A 145 6.08 17.11 -4.48
C ARG A 145 5.10 17.79 -5.46
N GLY A 146 5.09 17.45 -6.74
CA GLY A 146 4.31 18.15 -7.77
C GLY A 146 3.21 17.35 -8.47
N TYR A 147 3.20 16.02 -8.39
CA TYR A 147 2.30 15.21 -9.22
C TYR A 147 1.03 14.71 -8.53
N GLY A 148 0.96 14.70 -7.21
CA GLY A 148 -0.14 14.13 -6.43
C GLY A 148 -1.49 14.85 -6.53
N ARG A 149 -1.56 16.07 -7.11
CA ARG A 149 -2.81 16.83 -7.19
C ARG A 149 -3.52 16.79 -8.54
N ARG A 150 -2.86 16.34 -9.62
CA ARG A 150 -3.44 16.43 -10.98
C ARG A 150 -4.32 15.26 -11.38
N PHE A 151 -4.25 14.12 -10.69
CA PHE A 151 -5.01 12.92 -11.04
C PHE A 151 -6.18 12.61 -10.10
N ARG A 152 -6.46 13.48 -9.12
CA ARG A 152 -7.69 13.41 -8.33
C ARG A 152 -8.86 13.93 -9.15
N GLY A 153 -9.48 13.10 -9.92
CA GLY A 153 -10.76 13.45 -10.47
C GLY A 153 -11.09 12.82 -11.81
N ARG A 154 -11.56 11.63 -11.75
CA ARG A 154 -12.84 11.23 -12.40
C ARG A 154 -13.04 9.76 -12.06
N ARG A 155 -13.98 9.55 -11.16
CA ARG A 155 -14.59 8.23 -10.98
C ARG A 155 -15.42 7.90 -12.22
#